data_177811f6c0d93402f5e4c1e92ab3445e
#
_entry.id   177811f6c0d93402f5e4c1e92ab3445e
#
_cell.length_a   1.000
_cell.length_b   1.000
_cell.length_c   1.000
_cell.angle_alpha   90.00
_cell.angle_beta   90.00
_cell.angle_gamma   90.00
#
_symmetry.space_group_name_H-M   'P 1'
#
loop_
_entity.id
_entity.type
_entity.pdbx_description
1 polymer ?
#
loop_
_entity_poly.entity_id
_entity_poly.type
_entity_poly.pdbx_seq_one_letter_code
_entity_poly.pdbx_strand_id
1 'polypeptide(L)'
;MAFVEVEGYSFAYPPAEGGATRLRAGVSDASCADERAWVVRDVGFQVEEGDFCVIVGATGCGKTTLLRSLKPELSPVGAREGSIRAAGRTLVEDGAVVQGFTPLESASTIGYVMQAPGAQIVCDTVWHELAFGLENLGVAQDEMRRRVAEVAHFFGIEPWVRSSVEELSGGQQQLVNLAAVLALRPRLLLLDEPTAQLDPNALKRFLFMLARVNRELGITVVMATHAPEDVAAYATRVVELQPLGAGASREEAEEKIAPRRKARREALAKADVAVEVRDAFVRYDRQAPWVLRGMDVRVRRGSVHALVGGNGCGKSTLLKLMAGILRPQRGSVKNALAGSQALMPQDPKALFVCDSVAEELHEWSARCGYGEDDEAEALRRFGLAQHASQHPYDLSGGQQQKLAFAKLLLTGAQLLFLDEPTKGLDPASCADASRIVRALADEGRTVVVVTHDLDFALVTADEVSMLFDGETACTEPAEEFFANNLVYRPNAHARLFGEV
;
A
#
# COMPACT_ATOMS: atom_id res chain seq x y z
N MET A 1 -7.27 -33.46 8.51
CA MET A 1 -8.01 -32.56 9.45
C MET A 1 -7.57 -31.16 9.12
N ALA A 2 -8.53 -30.24 8.96
CA ALA A 2 -8.20 -28.86 8.67
C ALA A 2 -7.24 -28.29 9.71
N PHE A 3 -6.20 -27.61 9.26
CA PHE A 3 -5.19 -26.97 10.12
C PHE A 3 -5.65 -25.58 10.59
N VAL A 4 -6.39 -24.87 9.73
CA VAL A 4 -7.18 -23.69 10.06
C VAL A 4 -8.60 -23.94 9.62
N GLU A 5 -9.56 -23.64 10.48
CA GLU A 5 -10.99 -23.81 10.23
C GLU A 5 -11.74 -22.58 10.74
N VAL A 6 -12.51 -21.98 9.88
CA VAL A 6 -13.37 -20.83 10.17
C VAL A 6 -14.77 -21.21 9.77
N GLU A 7 -15.73 -21.12 10.71
CA GLU A 7 -17.11 -21.53 10.50
C GLU A 7 -18.07 -20.39 10.88
N GLY A 8 -18.78 -19.85 9.88
CA GLY A 8 -19.81 -18.83 10.07
C GLY A 8 -19.31 -17.57 10.80
N TYR A 9 -18.03 -17.23 10.63
CA TYR A 9 -17.42 -16.15 11.41
C TYR A 9 -17.88 -14.78 10.94
N SER A 10 -18.38 -14.00 11.91
CA SER A 10 -18.75 -12.60 11.72
C SER A 10 -18.10 -11.74 12.79
N PHE A 11 -17.70 -10.51 12.42
CA PHE A 11 -17.06 -9.57 13.34
C PHE A 11 -17.52 -8.14 13.10
N ALA A 12 -17.80 -7.41 14.20
CA ALA A 12 -18.11 -5.98 14.22
C ALA A 12 -17.30 -5.27 15.29
N TYR A 13 -16.69 -4.13 14.95
CA TYR A 13 -16.07 -3.25 15.95
C TYR A 13 -17.13 -2.59 16.84
N PRO A 14 -16.78 -2.23 18.10
CA PRO A 14 -17.66 -1.44 18.92
C PRO A 14 -17.93 -0.07 18.24
N PRO A 15 -19.14 0.51 18.40
CA PRO A 15 -19.41 1.84 17.90
C PRO A 15 -18.43 2.86 18.51
N ALA A 16 -17.92 3.80 17.69
CA ALA A 16 -17.04 4.87 18.18
C ALA A 16 -17.74 5.67 19.31
N GLU A 17 -17.06 5.86 20.44
CA GLU A 17 -17.55 6.68 21.53
C GLU A 17 -17.74 8.13 21.04
N GLY A 18 -18.97 8.56 20.78
CA GLY A 18 -19.33 9.89 20.27
C GLY A 18 -20.62 9.94 19.45
N GLY A 19 -21.10 8.81 18.96
CA GLY A 19 -22.41 8.69 18.32
C GLY A 19 -23.51 8.54 19.36
N ALA A 20 -24.02 9.65 19.93
CA ALA A 20 -25.21 9.60 20.79
C ALA A 20 -26.39 9.08 19.98
N THR A 21 -26.69 7.80 20.12
CA THR A 21 -27.96 7.21 19.69
C THR A 21 -29.04 7.93 20.47
N ARG A 22 -29.78 8.87 19.82
CA ARG A 22 -31.00 9.42 20.35
C ARG A 22 -32.00 8.28 20.48
N LEU A 23 -32.09 7.72 21.67
CA LEU A 23 -33.22 6.87 22.07
C LEU A 23 -34.50 7.69 21.90
N ARG A 24 -35.21 7.53 20.80
CA ARG A 24 -36.61 7.90 20.70
C ARG A 24 -37.37 6.93 21.61
N ALA A 25 -37.74 7.41 22.78
CA ALA A 25 -38.71 6.73 23.62
C ALA A 25 -40.06 6.63 22.88
N GLY A 26 -40.55 5.41 22.72
CA GLY A 26 -41.91 5.11 22.36
C GLY A 26 -42.11 4.73 20.88
N VAL A 27 -41.77 3.49 20.52
CA VAL A 27 -42.57 2.59 19.67
C VAL A 27 -41.99 1.18 19.88
N SER A 28 -42.82 0.30 20.45
CA SER A 28 -42.56 -1.13 20.53
C SER A 28 -42.91 -1.76 19.17
N ASP A 29 -41.89 -2.01 18.33
CA ASP A 29 -42.04 -2.95 17.23
C ASP A 29 -40.85 -3.93 17.23
N ALA A 30 -41.17 -5.18 17.46
CA ALA A 30 -40.29 -6.31 17.48
C ALA A 30 -39.89 -6.71 16.04
N SER A 31 -39.01 -5.95 15.41
CA SER A 31 -38.35 -6.33 14.15
C SER A 31 -37.05 -5.50 13.88
N CYS A 32 -36.36 -5.03 14.91
CA CYS A 32 -35.00 -4.51 14.73
C CYS A 32 -34.00 -5.67 14.65
N ALA A 33 -33.81 -6.20 13.44
CA ALA A 33 -32.66 -6.99 13.11
C ALA A 33 -31.39 -6.16 13.36
N ASP A 34 -30.44 -6.78 14.02
CA ASP A 34 -29.14 -6.35 14.47
C ASP A 34 -28.50 -5.24 13.60
N GLU A 35 -28.54 -3.97 14.05
CA GLU A 35 -27.89 -2.80 13.42
C GLU A 35 -26.36 -2.77 13.62
N ARG A 36 -25.73 -3.90 13.88
CA ARG A 36 -24.26 -3.97 13.98
C ARG A 36 -23.65 -3.76 12.60
N ALA A 37 -22.73 -2.82 12.50
CA ALA A 37 -21.93 -2.63 11.30
C ALA A 37 -20.87 -3.75 11.22
N TRP A 38 -21.28 -4.90 10.67
CA TRP A 38 -20.35 -6.01 10.45
C TRP A 38 -19.23 -5.62 9.49
N VAL A 39 -18.00 -5.95 9.82
CA VAL A 39 -16.81 -5.79 8.94
C VAL A 39 -16.53 -7.09 8.19
N VAL A 40 -16.78 -8.22 8.86
CA VAL A 40 -16.73 -9.57 8.31
C VAL A 40 -18.08 -10.21 8.62
N ARG A 41 -18.68 -10.94 7.69
CA ARG A 41 -19.99 -11.57 7.90
C ARG A 41 -20.05 -12.94 7.28
N ASP A 42 -20.42 -13.95 8.09
CA ASP A 42 -20.70 -15.33 7.71
C ASP A 42 -19.59 -15.96 6.84
N VAL A 43 -18.34 -15.77 7.26
CA VAL A 43 -17.17 -16.30 6.54
C VAL A 43 -16.88 -17.72 7.01
N GLY A 44 -16.76 -18.65 6.04
CA GLY A 44 -16.40 -20.02 6.28
C GLY A 44 -15.34 -20.52 5.28
N PHE A 45 -14.25 -21.09 5.78
CA PHE A 45 -13.24 -21.78 4.97
C PHE A 45 -12.37 -22.69 5.81
N GLN A 46 -11.66 -23.60 5.15
CA GLN A 46 -10.71 -24.51 5.76
C GLN A 46 -9.38 -24.46 5.03
N VAL A 47 -8.28 -24.62 5.74
CA VAL A 47 -6.91 -24.70 5.22
C VAL A 47 -6.26 -25.95 5.75
N GLU A 48 -5.73 -26.79 4.88
CA GLU A 48 -5.00 -27.99 5.27
C GLU A 48 -3.55 -27.64 5.68
N GLU A 49 -2.91 -28.55 6.43
CA GLU A 49 -1.49 -28.36 6.79
C GLU A 49 -0.61 -28.41 5.55
N GLY A 50 0.26 -27.41 5.38
CA GLY A 50 1.11 -27.25 4.19
C GLY A 50 0.46 -26.49 3.03
N ASP A 51 -0.81 -26.09 3.13
CA ASP A 51 -1.45 -25.26 2.12
C ASP A 51 -0.82 -23.85 2.03
N PHE A 52 -0.90 -23.27 0.83
CA PHE A 52 -0.70 -21.85 0.57
C PHE A 52 -2.05 -21.22 0.27
N CYS A 53 -2.73 -20.72 1.30
CA CYS A 53 -4.05 -20.11 1.20
C CYS A 53 -3.94 -18.59 0.99
N VAL A 54 -4.66 -18.06 0.01
CA VAL A 54 -4.70 -16.63 -0.31
C VAL A 54 -6.11 -16.10 -0.04
N ILE A 55 -6.22 -15.10 0.83
CA ILE A 55 -7.46 -14.37 1.11
C ILE A 55 -7.45 -13.11 0.24
N VAL A 56 -8.39 -13.01 -0.69
CA VAL A 56 -8.53 -11.90 -1.63
C VAL A 56 -9.78 -11.08 -1.32
N GLY A 57 -9.75 -9.79 -1.65
CA GLY A 57 -10.90 -8.90 -1.50
C GLY A 57 -10.49 -7.43 -1.51
N ALA A 58 -11.45 -6.54 -1.73
CA ALA A 58 -11.24 -5.10 -1.74
C ALA A 58 -10.71 -4.57 -0.38
N THR A 59 -10.11 -3.37 -0.39
CA THR A 59 -9.74 -2.70 0.86
C THR A 59 -10.97 -2.44 1.71
N GLY A 60 -10.86 -2.71 3.02
CA GLY A 60 -11.99 -2.57 3.95
C GLY A 60 -12.96 -3.76 4.01
N CYS A 61 -12.79 -4.83 3.21
CA CYS A 61 -13.64 -6.03 3.30
C CYS A 61 -13.35 -6.93 4.51
N GLY A 62 -12.41 -6.54 5.38
CA GLY A 62 -12.13 -7.25 6.63
C GLY A 62 -10.98 -8.27 6.58
N LYS A 63 -10.12 -8.30 5.55
CA LYS A 63 -8.97 -9.23 5.44
C LYS A 63 -8.06 -9.18 6.67
N THR A 64 -7.58 -7.99 7.03
CA THR A 64 -6.75 -7.76 8.22
C THR A 64 -7.46 -8.17 9.51
N THR A 65 -8.76 -7.86 9.63
CA THR A 65 -9.59 -8.23 10.79
C THR A 65 -9.66 -9.74 10.93
N LEU A 66 -9.91 -10.46 9.82
CA LEU A 66 -9.97 -11.91 9.78
C LEU A 66 -8.60 -12.54 10.12
N LEU A 67 -7.51 -12.06 9.51
CA LEU A 67 -6.15 -12.55 9.82
C LEU A 67 -5.79 -12.34 11.29
N ARG A 68 -6.08 -11.17 11.85
CA ARG A 68 -5.83 -10.88 13.27
C ARG A 68 -6.66 -11.77 14.19
N SER A 69 -7.86 -12.17 13.77
CA SER A 69 -8.69 -13.10 14.55
C SER A 69 -8.10 -14.52 14.63
N LEU A 70 -7.19 -14.88 13.70
CA LEU A 70 -6.43 -16.13 13.72
C LEU A 70 -5.20 -16.10 14.65
N LYS A 71 -4.84 -14.92 15.20
CA LYS A 71 -3.71 -14.73 16.12
C LYS A 71 -4.23 -14.21 17.47
N PRO A 72 -4.16 -15.01 18.55
CA PRO A 72 -4.78 -14.66 19.84
C PRO A 72 -4.41 -13.26 20.36
N GLU A 73 -3.13 -12.87 20.27
CA GLU A 73 -2.62 -11.60 20.81
C GLU A 73 -3.04 -10.40 19.95
N LEU A 74 -3.42 -10.63 18.68
CA LEU A 74 -3.84 -9.60 17.73
C LEU A 74 -5.36 -9.57 17.51
N SER A 75 -6.08 -10.52 18.16
CA SER A 75 -7.54 -10.64 17.98
C SER A 75 -8.23 -9.33 18.35
N PRO A 76 -8.94 -8.70 17.41
CA PRO A 76 -9.52 -7.38 17.65
C PRO A 76 -10.65 -7.47 18.69
N VAL A 77 -10.90 -6.38 19.43
CA VAL A 77 -11.99 -6.28 20.41
C VAL A 77 -13.28 -5.90 19.66
N GLY A 78 -14.36 -6.65 19.88
CA GLY A 78 -15.65 -6.39 19.24
C GLY A 78 -16.65 -7.53 19.39
N ALA A 79 -17.82 -7.39 18.78
CA ALA A 79 -18.83 -8.43 18.71
C ALA A 79 -18.44 -9.49 17.68
N ARG A 80 -18.64 -10.76 18.02
CA ARG A 80 -18.31 -11.91 17.18
C ARG A 80 -19.44 -12.91 17.13
N GLU A 81 -19.50 -13.68 16.04
CA GLU A 81 -20.33 -14.87 15.86
C GLU A 81 -19.50 -15.94 15.15
N GLY A 82 -19.90 -17.21 15.27
CA GLY A 82 -19.21 -18.33 14.65
C GLY A 82 -17.98 -18.81 15.42
N SER A 83 -17.19 -19.66 14.78
CA SER A 83 -16.06 -20.36 15.43
C SER A 83 -14.78 -20.29 14.59
N ILE A 84 -13.63 -20.26 15.27
CA ILE A 84 -12.29 -20.28 14.67
C ILE A 84 -11.43 -21.31 15.38
N ARG A 85 -10.81 -22.19 14.60
CA ARG A 85 -9.77 -23.12 15.05
C ARG A 85 -8.50 -22.92 14.25
N ALA A 86 -7.35 -22.97 14.89
CA ALA A 86 -6.05 -22.91 14.23
C ALA A 86 -5.03 -23.81 14.93
N ALA A 87 -4.22 -24.51 14.13
CA ALA A 87 -3.19 -25.44 14.60
C ALA A 87 -3.71 -26.45 15.65
N GLY A 88 -4.93 -26.97 15.46
CA GLY A 88 -5.57 -27.96 16.33
C GLY A 88 -6.18 -27.40 17.63
N ARG A 89 -6.22 -26.07 17.82
CA ARG A 89 -6.80 -25.42 19.00
C ARG A 89 -7.93 -24.47 18.62
N THR A 90 -8.95 -24.37 19.48
CA THR A 90 -10.05 -23.42 19.33
C THR A 90 -9.61 -22.04 19.81
N LEU A 91 -9.84 -21.02 19.01
CA LEU A 91 -9.57 -19.61 19.33
C LEU A 91 -10.85 -18.83 19.60
N VAL A 92 -11.90 -19.15 18.86
CA VAL A 92 -13.25 -18.59 19.04
C VAL A 92 -14.23 -19.75 18.97
N GLU A 93 -15.17 -19.82 19.91
CA GLU A 93 -16.25 -20.79 19.95
C GLU A 93 -17.57 -20.07 20.19
N ASP A 94 -18.50 -20.20 19.25
CA ASP A 94 -19.80 -19.51 19.27
C ASP A 94 -19.68 -17.99 19.57
N GLY A 95 -18.71 -17.30 18.95
CA GLY A 95 -18.45 -15.88 19.15
C GLY A 95 -17.66 -15.54 20.42
N ALA A 96 -17.41 -16.47 21.32
CA ALA A 96 -16.59 -16.27 22.51
C ALA A 96 -15.12 -16.55 22.25
N VAL A 97 -14.22 -15.63 22.67
CA VAL A 97 -12.77 -15.87 22.60
C VAL A 97 -12.37 -16.92 23.64
N VAL A 98 -11.72 -17.97 23.17
CA VAL A 98 -11.18 -19.06 23.99
C VAL A 98 -9.68 -18.92 24.13
N GLN A 99 -9.13 -19.08 25.33
CA GLN A 99 -7.70 -19.06 25.54
C GLN A 99 -7.05 -20.38 25.08
N GLY A 100 -6.99 -20.57 23.75
CA GLY A 100 -6.44 -21.80 23.14
C GLY A 100 -4.92 -21.94 23.23
N PHE A 101 -4.19 -20.82 23.37
CA PHE A 101 -2.72 -20.76 23.45
C PHE A 101 -2.28 -19.88 24.61
N THR A 102 -1.17 -20.24 25.25
CA THR A 102 -0.37 -19.26 26.00
C THR A 102 0.35 -18.35 25.02
N PRO A 103 0.76 -17.11 25.42
CA PRO A 103 1.52 -16.22 24.52
C PRO A 103 2.79 -16.87 23.94
N LEU A 104 3.49 -17.68 24.75
CA LEU A 104 4.69 -18.40 24.32
C LEU A 104 4.39 -19.47 23.26
N GLU A 105 3.34 -20.26 23.46
CA GLU A 105 2.90 -21.27 22.48
C GLU A 105 2.40 -20.61 21.20
N SER A 106 1.64 -19.52 21.31
CA SER A 106 1.16 -18.79 20.14
C SER A 106 2.31 -18.21 19.32
N ALA A 107 3.30 -17.57 19.96
CA ALA A 107 4.47 -17.00 19.30
C ALA A 107 5.30 -18.07 18.54
N SER A 108 5.41 -19.28 19.09
CA SER A 108 6.14 -20.39 18.47
C SER A 108 5.30 -21.22 17.48
N THR A 109 3.98 -21.02 17.42
CA THR A 109 3.08 -21.81 16.55
C THR A 109 2.56 -20.99 15.37
N ILE A 110 2.20 -19.73 15.61
CA ILE A 110 1.56 -18.84 14.63
C ILE A 110 2.43 -17.60 14.45
N GLY A 111 3.13 -17.51 13.32
CA GLY A 111 3.86 -16.33 12.91
C GLY A 111 2.95 -15.30 12.26
N TYR A 112 3.23 -14.01 12.44
CA TYR A 112 2.49 -12.92 11.80
C TYR A 112 3.46 -11.92 11.16
N VAL A 113 3.22 -11.58 9.89
CA VAL A 113 3.99 -10.56 9.14
C VAL A 113 3.05 -9.43 8.78
N MET A 114 3.40 -8.22 9.22
CA MET A 114 2.59 -7.02 9.03
C MET A 114 2.75 -6.41 7.62
N GLN A 115 1.77 -5.62 7.21
CA GLN A 115 1.77 -4.90 5.94
C GLN A 115 2.92 -3.89 5.83
N ALA A 116 3.21 -3.16 6.91
CA ALA A 116 4.26 -2.15 6.95
C ALA A 116 5.52 -2.72 7.65
N PRO A 117 6.62 -3.00 6.92
CA PRO A 117 7.81 -3.61 7.52
C PRO A 117 8.37 -2.82 8.69
N GLY A 118 8.48 -1.49 8.54
CA GLY A 118 9.03 -0.62 9.58
C GLY A 118 8.20 -0.53 10.86
N ALA A 119 6.90 -0.91 10.82
CA ALA A 119 6.06 -0.96 12.02
C ALA A 119 6.28 -2.24 12.84
N GLN A 120 6.87 -3.28 12.25
CA GLN A 120 7.14 -4.55 12.91
C GLN A 120 8.56 -4.64 13.47
N ILE A 121 9.52 -3.99 12.82
CA ILE A 121 10.92 -3.97 13.22
C ILE A 121 11.09 -3.15 14.50
N VAL A 122 11.72 -3.72 15.52
CA VAL A 122 11.94 -3.09 16.82
C VAL A 122 13.42 -2.86 17.15
N CYS A 123 14.34 -3.57 16.48
CA CYS A 123 15.77 -3.49 16.73
C CYS A 123 16.48 -2.60 15.69
N ASP A 124 17.64 -2.07 16.05
CA ASP A 124 18.47 -1.20 15.22
C ASP A 124 19.32 -1.97 14.18
N THR A 125 19.65 -3.23 14.45
CA THR A 125 20.44 -4.08 13.55
C THR A 125 19.71 -5.35 13.17
N VAL A 126 20.00 -5.87 11.98
CA VAL A 126 19.40 -7.12 11.46
C VAL A 126 19.66 -8.29 12.39
N TRP A 127 20.86 -8.42 12.96
CA TRP A 127 21.19 -9.49 13.91
C TRP A 127 20.26 -9.48 15.14
N HIS A 128 20.10 -8.29 15.75
CA HIS A 128 19.24 -8.16 16.92
C HIS A 128 17.78 -8.43 16.58
N GLU A 129 17.31 -7.97 15.41
CA GLU A 129 15.95 -8.23 14.97
C GLU A 129 15.67 -9.73 14.78
N LEU A 130 16.59 -10.48 14.15
CA LEU A 130 16.47 -11.94 14.01
C LEU A 130 16.52 -12.69 15.34
N ALA A 131 17.27 -12.18 16.32
CA ALA A 131 17.42 -12.79 17.65
C ALA A 131 16.31 -12.39 18.61
N PHE A 132 15.66 -11.24 18.44
CA PHE A 132 14.74 -10.63 19.39
C PHE A 132 13.62 -11.57 19.87
N GLY A 133 12.93 -12.23 18.93
CA GLY A 133 11.87 -13.17 19.27
C GLY A 133 12.40 -14.41 20.02
N LEU A 134 13.59 -14.87 19.67
CA LEU A 134 14.24 -16.02 20.32
C LEU A 134 14.67 -15.71 21.76
N GLU A 135 15.17 -14.48 22.01
CA GLU A 135 15.49 -14.00 23.36
C GLU A 135 14.25 -13.96 24.25
N ASN A 136 13.15 -13.40 23.74
CA ASN A 136 11.88 -13.33 24.46
C ASN A 136 11.29 -14.72 24.79
N LEU A 137 11.58 -15.71 23.95
CA LEU A 137 11.20 -17.11 24.21
C LEU A 137 12.18 -17.84 25.13
N GLY A 138 13.24 -17.20 25.61
CA GLY A 138 14.25 -17.81 26.47
C GLY A 138 15.11 -18.87 25.79
N VAL A 139 15.28 -18.82 24.49
CA VAL A 139 16.10 -19.77 23.73
C VAL A 139 17.57 -19.62 24.13
N ALA A 140 18.26 -20.75 24.37
CA ALA A 140 19.67 -20.74 24.73
C ALA A 140 20.53 -20.09 23.65
N GLN A 141 21.60 -19.37 24.03
CA GLN A 141 22.42 -18.55 23.14
C GLN A 141 23.00 -19.32 21.95
N ASP A 142 23.45 -20.57 22.15
CA ASP A 142 24.03 -21.40 21.09
C ASP A 142 22.94 -21.80 20.05
N GLU A 143 21.76 -22.16 20.53
CA GLU A 143 20.61 -22.48 19.68
C GLU A 143 20.13 -21.24 18.94
N MET A 144 20.10 -20.09 19.60
CA MET A 144 19.76 -18.80 18.98
C MET A 144 20.70 -18.46 17.83
N ARG A 145 22.01 -18.54 18.05
CA ARG A 145 23.01 -18.32 17.00
C ARG A 145 22.83 -19.26 15.81
N ARG A 146 22.52 -20.53 16.08
CA ARG A 146 22.27 -21.51 15.04
C ARG A 146 21.04 -21.14 14.22
N ARG A 147 19.90 -20.83 14.86
CA ARG A 147 18.65 -20.47 14.15
C ARG A 147 18.79 -19.18 13.35
N VAL A 148 19.44 -18.17 13.92
CA VAL A 148 19.73 -16.92 13.18
C VAL A 148 20.59 -17.19 11.94
N ALA A 149 21.63 -18.04 12.07
CA ALA A 149 22.47 -18.40 10.92
C ALA A 149 21.68 -19.20 9.87
N GLU A 150 20.83 -20.15 10.29
CA GLU A 150 19.98 -20.95 9.40
C GLU A 150 19.04 -20.05 8.56
N VAL A 151 18.31 -19.13 9.21
CA VAL A 151 17.38 -18.24 8.48
C VAL A 151 18.13 -17.22 7.64
N ALA A 152 19.24 -16.67 8.14
CA ALA A 152 20.05 -15.75 7.36
C ALA A 152 20.56 -16.40 6.06
N HIS A 153 21.02 -17.64 6.16
CA HIS A 153 21.47 -18.41 5.00
C HIS A 153 20.31 -18.74 4.05
N PHE A 154 19.18 -19.23 4.58
CA PHE A 154 18.01 -19.59 3.78
C PHE A 154 17.49 -18.42 2.93
N PHE A 155 17.46 -17.22 3.50
CA PHE A 155 17.01 -15.99 2.79
C PHE A 155 18.11 -15.28 2.01
N GLY A 156 19.38 -15.70 2.15
CA GLY A 156 20.53 -15.02 1.53
C GLY A 156 20.70 -13.60 2.05
N ILE A 157 20.50 -13.39 3.36
CA ILE A 157 20.63 -12.09 4.03
C ILE A 157 21.88 -11.95 4.88
N GLU A 158 22.83 -12.92 4.79
CA GLU A 158 24.10 -12.88 5.53
C GLU A 158 24.87 -11.56 5.34
N PRO A 159 24.89 -10.94 4.13
CA PRO A 159 25.59 -9.67 3.94
C PRO A 159 25.03 -8.53 4.78
N TRP A 160 23.77 -8.61 5.19
CA TRP A 160 23.07 -7.55 5.92
C TRP A 160 23.03 -7.75 7.43
N VAL A 161 23.43 -8.92 7.93
CA VAL A 161 23.26 -9.31 9.33
C VAL A 161 23.86 -8.28 10.30
N ARG A 162 24.91 -7.56 9.90
CA ARG A 162 25.55 -6.52 10.72
C ARG A 162 25.15 -5.09 10.36
N SER A 163 24.32 -4.92 9.35
CA SER A 163 23.84 -3.60 8.92
C SER A 163 22.77 -3.05 9.86
N SER A 164 22.65 -1.73 9.89
CA SER A 164 21.46 -1.09 10.47
C SER A 164 20.23 -1.40 9.63
N VAL A 165 19.10 -1.62 10.28
CA VAL A 165 17.83 -1.87 9.59
C VAL A 165 17.37 -0.65 8.79
N GLU A 166 17.72 0.55 9.22
CA GLU A 166 17.42 1.80 8.51
C GLU A 166 18.12 1.93 7.16
N GLU A 167 19.25 1.23 6.98
CA GLU A 167 20.00 1.21 5.71
C GLU A 167 19.36 0.30 4.67
N LEU A 168 18.41 -0.55 5.07
CA LEU A 168 17.76 -1.53 4.20
C LEU A 168 16.61 -0.90 3.41
N SER A 169 16.47 -1.34 2.14
CA SER A 169 15.27 -1.04 1.36
C SER A 169 14.04 -1.71 1.95
N GLY A 170 12.82 -1.19 1.67
CA GLY A 170 11.57 -1.79 2.16
C GLY A 170 11.42 -3.27 1.83
N GLY A 171 11.88 -3.72 0.64
CA GLY A 171 11.88 -5.13 0.28
C GLY A 171 12.87 -5.97 1.08
N GLN A 172 14.03 -5.42 1.44
CA GLN A 172 14.99 -6.07 2.32
C GLN A 172 14.46 -6.15 3.76
N GLN A 173 13.84 -5.07 4.27
CA GLN A 173 13.18 -5.06 5.58
C GLN A 173 12.08 -6.11 5.66
N GLN A 174 11.28 -6.28 4.59
CA GLN A 174 10.23 -7.30 4.54
C GLN A 174 10.80 -8.73 4.58
N LEU A 175 11.93 -8.98 3.92
CA LEU A 175 12.63 -10.26 4.01
C LEU A 175 13.20 -10.50 5.43
N VAL A 176 13.72 -9.46 6.08
CA VAL A 176 14.21 -9.55 7.46
C VAL A 176 13.06 -9.86 8.42
N ASN A 177 11.90 -9.21 8.27
CA ASN A 177 10.70 -9.52 9.06
C ASN A 177 10.27 -10.98 8.89
N LEU A 178 10.20 -11.45 7.64
CA LEU A 178 9.85 -12.83 7.37
C LEU A 178 10.87 -13.80 8.00
N ALA A 179 12.17 -13.51 7.91
CA ALA A 179 13.23 -14.31 8.50
C ALA A 179 13.17 -14.31 10.04
N ALA A 180 12.89 -13.16 10.68
CA ALA A 180 12.75 -13.03 12.13
C ALA A 180 11.57 -13.88 12.65
N VAL A 181 10.43 -13.84 11.97
CA VAL A 181 9.27 -14.67 12.29
C VAL A 181 9.59 -16.16 12.11
N LEU A 182 10.29 -16.53 11.04
CA LEU A 182 10.66 -17.93 10.76
C LEU A 182 11.73 -18.49 11.71
N ALA A 183 12.57 -17.65 12.31
CA ALA A 183 13.51 -18.07 13.36
C ALA A 183 12.79 -18.74 14.55
N LEU A 184 11.53 -18.36 14.81
CA LEU A 184 10.68 -18.96 15.85
C LEU A 184 10.14 -20.34 15.46
N ARG A 185 10.28 -20.74 14.18
CA ARG A 185 9.81 -22.02 13.61
C ARG A 185 8.30 -22.23 13.73
N PRO A 186 7.47 -21.25 13.28
CA PRO A 186 6.02 -21.40 13.34
C PRO A 186 5.55 -22.52 12.40
N ARG A 187 4.37 -23.10 12.70
CA ARG A 187 3.68 -24.05 11.82
C ARG A 187 2.68 -23.35 10.89
N LEU A 188 2.17 -22.19 11.32
CA LEU A 188 1.25 -21.33 10.57
C LEU A 188 1.89 -19.95 10.40
N LEU A 189 1.92 -19.46 9.19
CA LEU A 189 2.39 -18.12 8.86
C LEU A 189 1.25 -17.28 8.30
N LEU A 190 0.89 -16.22 8.99
CA LEU A 190 -0.12 -15.25 8.60
C LEU A 190 0.59 -14.02 8.02
N LEU A 191 0.20 -13.57 6.83
CA LEU A 191 0.80 -12.40 6.19
C LEU A 191 -0.30 -11.43 5.76
N ASP A 192 -0.23 -10.21 6.28
CA ASP A 192 -1.19 -9.15 6.00
C ASP A 192 -0.64 -8.20 4.94
N GLU A 193 -1.06 -8.37 3.70
CA GLU A 193 -0.64 -7.58 2.53
C GLU A 193 0.89 -7.36 2.43
N PRO A 194 1.73 -8.39 2.57
CA PRO A 194 3.18 -8.23 2.73
C PRO A 194 3.88 -7.69 1.49
N THR A 195 3.18 -7.64 0.36
CA THR A 195 3.71 -7.24 -0.95
C THR A 195 3.34 -5.82 -1.36
N ALA A 196 2.44 -5.16 -0.62
CA ALA A 196 1.86 -3.86 -0.98
C ALA A 196 2.88 -2.71 -1.13
N GLN A 197 4.11 -2.87 -0.61
CA GLN A 197 5.14 -1.82 -0.61
C GLN A 197 6.39 -2.22 -1.42
N LEU A 198 6.33 -3.33 -2.16
CA LEU A 198 7.47 -3.87 -2.87
C LEU A 198 7.49 -3.41 -4.33
N ASP A 199 8.68 -3.11 -4.83
CA ASP A 199 8.88 -2.96 -6.26
C ASP A 199 8.76 -4.33 -6.98
N PRO A 200 8.56 -4.38 -8.30
CA PRO A 200 8.31 -5.64 -9.03
C PRO A 200 9.39 -6.71 -8.84
N ASN A 201 10.65 -6.33 -8.64
CA ASN A 201 11.74 -7.28 -8.44
C ASN A 201 11.76 -7.79 -6.99
N ALA A 202 11.57 -6.91 -6.01
CA ALA A 202 11.45 -7.28 -4.61
C ALA A 202 10.22 -8.17 -4.37
N LEU A 203 9.08 -7.87 -5.03
CA LEU A 203 7.86 -8.67 -5.02
C LEU A 203 8.14 -10.11 -5.48
N LYS A 204 8.72 -10.28 -6.67
CA LYS A 204 9.05 -11.62 -7.21
C LYS A 204 9.99 -12.39 -6.28
N ARG A 205 11.02 -11.71 -5.75
CA ARG A 205 11.96 -12.32 -4.81
C ARG A 205 11.27 -12.73 -3.51
N PHE A 206 10.43 -11.89 -2.94
CA PHE A 206 9.68 -12.17 -1.72
C PHE A 206 8.73 -13.38 -1.91
N LEU A 207 7.93 -13.38 -2.97
CA LEU A 207 7.00 -14.48 -3.27
C LEU A 207 7.73 -15.79 -3.55
N PHE A 208 8.86 -15.75 -4.25
CA PHE A 208 9.71 -16.92 -4.48
C PHE A 208 10.21 -17.49 -3.14
N MET A 209 10.71 -16.64 -2.24
CA MET A 209 11.17 -17.07 -0.90
C MET A 209 10.02 -17.60 -0.05
N LEU A 210 8.84 -16.96 -0.09
CA LEU A 210 7.66 -17.43 0.62
C LEU A 210 7.17 -18.80 0.11
N ALA A 211 7.22 -19.02 -1.19
CA ALA A 211 6.91 -20.33 -1.79
C ALA A 211 7.93 -21.41 -1.37
N ARG A 212 9.20 -21.08 -1.22
CA ARG A 212 10.22 -21.97 -0.67
C ARG A 212 9.92 -22.32 0.79
N VAL A 213 9.55 -21.32 1.61
CA VAL A 213 9.13 -21.53 3.01
C VAL A 213 7.99 -22.53 3.10
N ASN A 214 6.97 -22.38 2.25
CA ASN A 214 5.84 -23.31 2.22
C ASN A 214 6.26 -24.72 1.76
N ARG A 215 6.96 -24.83 0.61
CA ARG A 215 7.25 -26.13 -0.03
C ARG A 215 8.39 -26.89 0.63
N GLU A 216 9.49 -26.20 1.00
CA GLU A 216 10.70 -26.85 1.53
C GLU A 216 10.61 -27.06 3.05
N LEU A 217 9.95 -26.13 3.79
CA LEU A 217 9.82 -26.22 5.24
C LEU A 217 8.47 -26.76 5.70
N GLY A 218 7.50 -26.95 4.78
CA GLY A 218 6.18 -27.49 5.07
C GLY A 218 5.29 -26.56 5.91
N ILE A 219 5.60 -25.27 5.97
CA ILE A 219 4.87 -24.30 6.78
C ILE A 219 3.56 -23.91 6.05
N THR A 220 2.45 -23.99 6.77
CA THR A 220 1.15 -23.52 6.26
C THR A 220 1.15 -22.01 6.15
N VAL A 221 0.73 -21.47 5.01
CA VAL A 221 0.70 -20.03 4.74
C VAL A 221 -0.72 -19.57 4.52
N VAL A 222 -1.12 -18.49 5.21
CA VAL A 222 -2.36 -17.75 4.95
C VAL A 222 -2.00 -16.29 4.70
N MET A 223 -2.17 -15.83 3.47
CA MET A 223 -1.78 -14.50 3.01
C MET A 223 -2.99 -13.69 2.55
N ALA A 224 -3.20 -12.52 3.12
CA ALA A 224 -4.14 -11.55 2.58
C ALA A 224 -3.48 -10.69 1.51
N THR A 225 -4.16 -10.48 0.39
CA THR A 225 -3.72 -9.59 -0.68
C THR A 225 -4.91 -8.99 -1.43
N HIS A 226 -4.67 -7.86 -2.07
CA HIS A 226 -5.59 -7.25 -3.04
C HIS A 226 -5.16 -7.50 -4.50
N ALA A 227 -3.96 -8.10 -4.73
CA ALA A 227 -3.40 -8.45 -6.03
C ALA A 227 -3.26 -9.99 -6.16
N PRO A 228 -4.38 -10.72 -6.40
CA PRO A 228 -4.37 -12.18 -6.48
C PRO A 228 -3.53 -12.73 -7.65
N GLU A 229 -3.38 -11.99 -8.73
CA GLU A 229 -2.61 -12.36 -9.92
C GLU A 229 -1.13 -12.58 -9.61
N ASP A 230 -0.56 -11.81 -8.70
CA ASP A 230 0.85 -11.93 -8.31
C ASP A 230 1.16 -13.25 -7.59
N VAL A 231 0.17 -13.78 -6.86
CA VAL A 231 0.32 -14.97 -6.02
C VAL A 231 -0.36 -16.22 -6.58
N ALA A 232 -1.14 -16.10 -7.66
CA ALA A 232 -1.93 -17.19 -8.24
C ALA A 232 -1.11 -18.44 -8.57
N ALA A 233 0.15 -18.28 -8.99
CA ALA A 233 1.04 -19.40 -9.34
C ALA A 233 1.51 -20.21 -8.10
N TYR A 234 1.35 -19.67 -6.90
CA TYR A 234 1.78 -20.29 -5.65
C TYR A 234 0.62 -20.78 -4.79
N ALA A 235 -0.57 -20.18 -4.96
CA ALA A 235 -1.75 -20.48 -4.16
C ALA A 235 -2.26 -21.91 -4.41
N THR A 236 -2.47 -22.68 -3.33
CA THR A 236 -3.18 -23.96 -3.36
C THR A 236 -4.68 -23.76 -3.13
N ARG A 237 -5.03 -22.65 -2.45
CA ARG A 237 -6.42 -22.30 -2.12
C ARG A 237 -6.62 -20.79 -2.18
N VAL A 238 -7.77 -20.34 -2.69
CA VAL A 238 -8.17 -18.94 -2.69
C VAL A 238 -9.50 -18.78 -1.95
N VAL A 239 -9.56 -17.80 -1.06
CA VAL A 239 -10.76 -17.42 -0.30
C VAL A 239 -11.11 -15.99 -0.67
N GLU A 240 -12.29 -15.75 -1.23
CA GLU A 240 -12.74 -14.42 -1.64
C GLU A 240 -13.65 -13.82 -0.56
N LEU A 241 -13.26 -12.67 0.00
CA LEU A 241 -14.07 -11.88 0.90
C LEU A 241 -14.82 -10.80 0.12
N GLN A 242 -16.14 -10.86 0.17
CA GLN A 242 -17.00 -9.86 -0.47
C GLN A 242 -17.19 -8.63 0.45
N PRO A 243 -17.12 -7.41 -0.10
CA PRO A 243 -17.39 -6.20 0.67
C PRO A 243 -18.88 -6.16 1.04
N LEU A 244 -19.17 -5.89 2.31
CA LEU A 244 -20.53 -5.73 2.81
C LEU A 244 -21.09 -4.38 2.33
N GLY A 245 -21.96 -4.40 1.30
CA GLY A 245 -22.68 -3.22 0.82
C GLY A 245 -22.26 -2.62 -0.52
N ALA A 246 -21.46 -3.28 -1.31
CA ALA A 246 -21.11 -2.83 -2.67
C ALA A 246 -21.93 -3.56 -3.73
N GLY A 247 -23.07 -3.02 -4.06
CA GLY A 247 -23.75 -3.23 -5.34
C GLY A 247 -23.34 -2.11 -6.29
N ALA A 248 -22.24 -2.26 -7.02
CA ALA A 248 -21.94 -1.41 -8.17
C ALA A 248 -21.25 -2.28 -9.24
N SER A 249 -21.97 -2.45 -10.33
CA SER A 249 -21.59 -3.18 -11.53
C SER A 249 -20.28 -2.67 -12.14
N ARG A 250 -19.42 -3.61 -12.47
CA ARG A 250 -18.08 -3.48 -13.05
C ARG A 250 -18.09 -3.19 -14.57
N GLU A 251 -19.25 -2.87 -15.17
CA GLU A 251 -19.44 -2.97 -16.64
C GLU A 251 -19.45 -1.65 -17.43
N GLU A 252 -19.22 -0.46 -16.84
CA GLU A 252 -19.43 0.80 -17.58
C GLU A 252 -18.17 1.66 -17.88
N ALA A 253 -16.96 1.13 -17.79
CA ALA A 253 -15.73 1.91 -17.99
C ALA A 253 -14.96 1.65 -19.30
N GLU A 254 -15.51 0.91 -20.26
CA GLU A 254 -14.79 0.47 -21.47
C GLU A 254 -14.98 1.38 -22.71
N GLU A 255 -15.09 2.71 -22.60
CA GLU A 255 -15.31 3.53 -23.81
C GLU A 255 -14.18 4.52 -24.14
N LYS A 256 -13.37 4.17 -25.20
CA LYS A 256 -12.68 5.10 -26.14
C LYS A 256 -11.43 5.88 -25.66
N ILE A 257 -10.38 5.19 -25.28
CA ILE A 257 -9.11 5.82 -24.87
C ILE A 257 -8.11 6.03 -26.04
N ALA A 258 -8.03 5.14 -27.00
CA ALA A 258 -6.98 5.13 -28.03
C ALA A 258 -6.93 6.35 -29.01
N PRO A 259 -8.04 6.85 -29.59
CA PRO A 259 -7.93 8.00 -30.53
C PRO A 259 -7.55 9.30 -29.85
N ARG A 260 -7.90 9.50 -28.58
CA ARG A 260 -7.58 10.69 -27.79
C ARG A 260 -6.08 10.81 -27.46
N ARG A 261 -5.38 9.69 -27.28
CA ARG A 261 -3.95 9.67 -26.93
C ARG A 261 -3.05 10.21 -28.06
N LYS A 262 -3.28 9.86 -29.31
CA LYS A 262 -2.47 10.33 -30.45
C LYS A 262 -2.56 11.83 -30.65
N ALA A 263 -3.78 12.40 -30.65
CA ALA A 263 -3.99 13.83 -30.74
C ALA A 263 -3.38 14.61 -29.56
N ARG A 264 -3.48 14.04 -28.34
CA ARG A 264 -2.87 14.58 -27.14
C ARG A 264 -1.34 14.59 -27.24
N ARG A 265 -0.72 13.51 -27.71
CA ARG A 265 0.74 13.41 -27.93
C ARG A 265 1.25 14.49 -28.90
N GLU A 266 0.55 14.74 -30.00
CA GLU A 266 0.90 15.79 -30.96
C GLU A 266 0.79 17.20 -30.35
N ALA A 267 -0.21 17.42 -29.49
CA ALA A 267 -0.36 18.67 -28.76
C ALA A 267 0.76 18.84 -27.71
N LEU A 268 1.07 17.82 -26.95
CA LEU A 268 2.12 17.84 -25.93
C LEU A 268 3.53 18.00 -26.54
N ALA A 269 3.78 17.47 -27.74
CA ALA A 269 5.06 17.67 -28.44
C ALA A 269 5.39 19.14 -28.69
N LYS A 270 4.36 20.01 -28.79
CA LYS A 270 4.49 21.45 -28.99
C LYS A 270 4.33 22.27 -27.71
N ALA A 271 4.01 21.63 -26.59
CA ALA A 271 3.80 22.30 -25.32
C ALA A 271 5.13 22.80 -24.71
N ASP A 272 5.07 23.89 -23.98
CA ASP A 272 6.18 24.46 -23.26
C ASP A 272 6.67 23.49 -22.16
N VAL A 273 7.95 23.63 -21.78
CA VAL A 273 8.54 22.89 -20.67
C VAL A 273 8.09 23.51 -19.35
N ALA A 274 7.44 22.72 -18.50
CA ALA A 274 7.05 23.12 -17.15
C ALA A 274 8.22 22.99 -16.17
N VAL A 275 8.92 21.85 -16.20
CA VAL A 275 10.07 21.59 -15.33
C VAL A 275 11.21 21.01 -16.17
N GLU A 276 12.41 21.57 -16.00
CA GLU A 276 13.64 21.09 -16.63
C GLU A 276 14.72 20.89 -15.59
N VAL A 277 15.25 19.68 -15.52
CA VAL A 277 16.42 19.31 -14.73
C VAL A 277 17.57 19.02 -15.70
N ARG A 278 18.74 19.61 -15.51
CA ARG A 278 19.91 19.46 -16.36
C ARG A 278 21.16 19.12 -15.54
N ASP A 279 21.80 18.01 -15.86
CA ASP A 279 23.07 17.55 -15.29
C ASP A 279 23.08 17.67 -13.75
N ALA A 280 21.97 17.28 -13.10
CA ALA A 280 21.79 17.53 -11.68
C ALA A 280 22.43 16.43 -10.82
N PHE A 281 23.24 16.86 -9.83
CA PHE A 281 23.85 16.00 -8.84
C PHE A 281 23.32 16.37 -7.45
N VAL A 282 22.85 15.34 -6.72
CA VAL A 282 22.31 15.50 -5.36
C VAL A 282 22.83 14.40 -4.44
N ARG A 283 23.26 14.80 -3.24
CA ARG A 283 23.52 13.93 -2.09
C ARG A 283 23.06 14.59 -0.82
N TYR A 284 22.69 13.82 0.18
CA TYR A 284 22.15 14.36 1.45
C TYR A 284 23.26 14.85 2.40
N ASP A 285 24.44 14.24 2.35
CA ASP A 285 25.59 14.64 3.13
C ASP A 285 26.84 14.76 2.24
N ARG A 286 27.84 15.56 2.67
CA ARG A 286 29.07 15.78 1.91
C ARG A 286 29.91 14.52 1.70
N GLN A 287 29.82 13.57 2.61
CA GLN A 287 30.55 12.30 2.54
C GLN A 287 29.70 11.15 2.00
N ALA A 288 28.36 11.34 1.90
CA ALA A 288 27.46 10.34 1.35
C ALA A 288 27.67 10.15 -0.16
N PRO A 289 27.38 8.97 -0.69
CA PRO A 289 27.35 8.74 -2.14
C PRO A 289 26.31 9.63 -2.82
N TRP A 290 26.55 9.91 -4.09
CA TRP A 290 25.59 10.65 -4.91
C TRP A 290 24.31 9.82 -5.08
N VAL A 291 23.17 10.43 -4.77
CA VAL A 291 21.85 9.84 -5.01
C VAL A 291 21.36 10.15 -6.43
N LEU A 292 21.64 11.37 -6.92
CA LEU A 292 21.44 11.75 -8.33
C LEU A 292 22.80 12.08 -8.94
N ARG A 293 23.02 11.60 -10.19
CA ARG A 293 24.32 11.65 -10.87
C ARG A 293 24.13 12.10 -12.32
N GLY A 294 24.20 13.41 -12.57
CA GLY A 294 24.00 13.92 -13.93
C GLY A 294 22.56 13.72 -14.44
N MET A 295 21.57 13.91 -13.57
CA MET A 295 20.16 13.70 -13.89
C MET A 295 19.63 14.72 -14.90
N ASP A 296 19.02 14.21 -15.98
CA ASP A 296 18.37 15.01 -17.03
C ASP A 296 16.92 14.60 -17.20
N VAL A 297 15.95 15.49 -16.93
CA VAL A 297 14.52 15.25 -17.15
C VAL A 297 13.83 16.52 -17.59
N ARG A 298 12.88 16.39 -18.53
CA ARG A 298 12.00 17.48 -19.00
C ARG A 298 10.55 17.08 -18.87
N VAL A 299 9.76 17.90 -18.21
CA VAL A 299 8.32 17.73 -18.06
C VAL A 299 7.59 18.79 -18.85
N ARG A 300 6.67 18.41 -19.72
CA ARG A 300 5.87 19.33 -20.54
C ARG A 300 4.65 19.82 -19.80
N ARG A 301 4.22 21.06 -20.10
CA ARG A 301 2.98 21.59 -19.52
C ARG A 301 1.77 20.76 -19.95
N GLY A 302 0.85 20.52 -19.01
CA GLY A 302 -0.37 19.75 -19.23
C GLY A 302 -0.15 18.25 -19.41
N SER A 303 1.09 17.74 -19.26
CA SER A 303 1.36 16.29 -19.31
C SER A 303 1.28 15.61 -17.95
N VAL A 304 1.03 14.32 -17.96
CA VAL A 304 1.33 13.41 -16.87
C VAL A 304 2.66 12.74 -17.16
N HIS A 305 3.67 13.03 -16.36
CA HIS A 305 5.02 12.47 -16.50
C HIS A 305 5.30 11.49 -15.37
N ALA A 306 5.47 10.20 -15.69
CA ALA A 306 5.78 9.19 -14.70
C ALA A 306 7.29 8.99 -14.54
N LEU A 307 7.74 8.87 -13.30
CA LEU A 307 9.10 8.51 -12.91
C LEU A 307 9.07 7.09 -12.36
N VAL A 308 9.68 6.14 -13.07
CA VAL A 308 9.74 4.74 -12.69
C VAL A 308 11.17 4.28 -12.43
N GLY A 309 11.36 3.18 -11.73
CA GLY A 309 12.69 2.62 -11.41
C GLY A 309 12.67 1.85 -10.10
N GLY A 310 13.73 1.11 -9.80
CA GLY A 310 13.89 0.35 -8.57
C GLY A 310 13.89 1.21 -7.31
N ASN A 311 13.72 0.59 -6.15
CA ASN A 311 13.86 1.29 -4.88
C ASN A 311 15.29 1.81 -4.69
N GLY A 312 15.41 3.04 -4.15
CA GLY A 312 16.71 3.68 -3.93
C GLY A 312 17.36 4.33 -5.15
N CYS A 313 16.78 4.25 -6.37
CA CYS A 313 17.35 4.87 -7.57
C CYS A 313 17.21 6.41 -7.63
N GLY A 314 16.61 7.06 -6.63
CA GLY A 314 16.54 8.51 -6.52
C GLY A 314 15.22 9.16 -6.94
N LYS A 315 14.12 8.41 -7.17
CA LYS A 315 12.81 8.95 -7.63
C LYS A 315 12.26 10.08 -6.74
N SER A 316 12.07 9.81 -5.45
CA SER A 316 11.56 10.80 -4.48
C SER A 316 12.54 11.97 -4.29
N THR A 317 13.86 11.72 -4.41
CA THR A 317 14.89 12.77 -4.38
C THR A 317 14.74 13.69 -5.59
N LEU A 318 14.53 13.13 -6.78
CA LEU A 318 14.29 13.90 -8.00
C LEU A 318 12.99 14.71 -7.90
N LEU A 319 11.93 14.11 -7.38
CA LEU A 319 10.65 14.80 -7.15
C LEU A 319 10.82 16.01 -6.22
N LYS A 320 11.51 15.83 -5.08
CA LYS A 320 11.82 16.90 -4.13
C LYS A 320 12.73 17.98 -4.75
N LEU A 321 13.65 17.59 -5.62
CA LEU A 321 14.50 18.50 -6.38
C LEU A 321 13.69 19.35 -7.36
N MET A 322 12.79 18.73 -8.15
CA MET A 322 11.88 19.44 -9.08
C MET A 322 10.93 20.40 -8.36
N ALA A 323 10.45 20.00 -7.18
CA ALA A 323 9.59 20.82 -6.32
C ALA A 323 10.33 21.97 -5.61
N GLY A 324 11.67 22.04 -5.74
CA GLY A 324 12.51 23.06 -5.10
C GLY A 324 12.73 22.89 -3.60
N ILE A 325 12.35 21.72 -3.03
CA ILE A 325 12.62 21.36 -1.63
C ILE A 325 14.11 21.08 -1.45
N LEU A 326 14.73 20.43 -2.44
CA LEU A 326 16.17 20.20 -2.49
C LEU A 326 16.80 21.12 -3.53
N ARG A 327 18.09 21.42 -3.32
CA ARG A 327 18.91 22.16 -4.29
C ARG A 327 20.01 21.24 -4.83
N PRO A 328 20.29 21.28 -6.15
CA PRO A 328 21.35 20.47 -6.70
C PRO A 328 22.72 21.04 -6.24
N GLN A 329 23.70 20.17 -5.95
CA GLN A 329 25.06 20.58 -5.70
C GLN A 329 25.81 20.90 -7.00
N ARG A 330 25.38 20.29 -8.14
CA ARG A 330 25.83 20.59 -9.50
C ARG A 330 24.63 20.51 -10.43
N GLY A 331 24.73 21.16 -11.60
CA GLY A 331 23.64 21.22 -12.58
C GLY A 331 22.60 22.31 -12.25
N SER A 332 21.42 22.21 -12.84
CA SER A 332 20.38 23.21 -12.68
C SER A 332 18.97 22.63 -12.75
N VAL A 333 18.05 23.29 -12.05
CA VAL A 333 16.62 23.00 -12.13
C VAL A 333 15.89 24.30 -12.48
N LYS A 334 15.01 24.23 -13.47
CA LYS A 334 14.10 25.30 -13.84
C LYS A 334 12.67 24.81 -13.70
N ASN A 335 11.88 25.44 -12.87
CA ASN A 335 10.46 25.15 -12.69
C ASN A 335 9.67 26.42 -13.01
N ALA A 336 9.02 26.44 -14.18
CA ALA A 336 8.22 27.57 -14.66
C ALA A 336 6.89 27.73 -13.90
N LEU A 337 6.50 26.74 -13.09
CA LEU A 337 5.27 26.71 -12.32
C LEU A 337 5.52 26.70 -10.81
N ALA A 338 6.73 27.08 -10.36
CA ALA A 338 7.11 27.05 -8.95
C ALA A 338 6.18 27.86 -8.03
N GLY A 339 5.54 28.92 -8.55
CA GLY A 339 4.55 29.71 -7.80
C GLY A 339 3.15 29.09 -7.69
N SER A 340 2.88 28.00 -8.42
CA SER A 340 1.58 27.32 -8.45
C SER A 340 1.77 25.81 -8.49
N GLN A 341 2.39 25.28 -7.44
CA GLN A 341 2.70 23.85 -7.31
C GLN A 341 2.25 23.31 -5.97
N ALA A 342 1.94 22.01 -5.94
CA ALA A 342 1.66 21.26 -4.72
C ALA A 342 2.32 19.89 -4.78
N LEU A 343 2.67 19.34 -3.61
CA LEU A 343 3.31 18.03 -3.48
C LEU A 343 2.53 17.14 -2.52
N MET A 344 2.18 15.95 -3.00
CA MET A 344 1.66 14.86 -2.18
C MET A 344 2.81 13.95 -1.79
N PRO A 345 3.11 13.83 -0.49
CA PRO A 345 4.13 12.90 -0.01
C PRO A 345 3.66 11.46 -0.11
N GLN A 346 4.60 10.51 -0.01
CA GLN A 346 4.35 9.07 -0.06
C GLN A 346 3.36 8.58 1.02
N ASP A 347 3.42 9.17 2.23
CA ASP A 347 2.43 8.96 3.27
C ASP A 347 1.46 10.16 3.30
N PRO A 348 0.18 10.01 2.90
CA PRO A 348 -0.78 11.10 2.91
C PRO A 348 -1.03 11.68 4.30
N LYS A 349 -0.79 10.90 5.37
CA LYS A 349 -0.92 11.35 6.77
C LYS A 349 0.00 12.51 7.10
N ALA A 350 1.12 12.64 6.40
CA ALA A 350 2.03 13.78 6.57
C ALA A 350 1.41 15.13 6.18
N LEU A 351 0.26 15.14 5.51
CA LEU A 351 -0.52 16.34 5.19
C LEU A 351 -1.60 16.66 6.23
N PHE A 352 -1.87 15.74 7.17
CA PHE A 352 -3.00 15.86 8.08
C PHE A 352 -2.55 16.35 9.45
N VAL A 353 -3.11 17.49 9.86
CA VAL A 353 -2.76 18.22 11.11
C VAL A 353 -4.00 18.60 11.93
N CYS A 354 -5.22 18.41 11.39
CA CYS A 354 -6.47 18.76 12.04
C CYS A 354 -7.22 17.54 12.59
N ASP A 355 -8.21 17.79 13.46
CA ASP A 355 -8.96 16.73 14.14
C ASP A 355 -10.15 16.19 13.32
N SER A 356 -10.51 16.85 12.22
CA SER A 356 -11.59 16.39 11.33
C SER A 356 -11.26 16.60 9.85
N VAL A 357 -11.90 15.78 9.00
CA VAL A 357 -11.79 15.88 7.53
C VAL A 357 -12.21 17.27 7.03
N ALA A 358 -13.26 17.85 7.60
CA ALA A 358 -13.72 19.17 7.22
C ALA A 358 -12.69 20.25 7.57
N GLU A 359 -12.11 20.21 8.79
CA GLU A 359 -11.06 21.15 9.21
C GLU A 359 -9.79 21.00 8.36
N GLU A 360 -9.42 19.78 7.95
CA GLU A 360 -8.31 19.55 7.04
C GLU A 360 -8.48 20.23 5.70
N LEU A 361 -9.67 20.22 5.13
CA LEU A 361 -9.95 20.93 3.90
C LEU A 361 -9.98 22.44 4.10
N HIS A 362 -10.40 22.91 5.27
CA HIS A 362 -10.44 24.35 5.61
C HIS A 362 -9.07 24.95 5.92
N GLU A 363 -8.10 24.15 6.38
CA GLU A 363 -6.80 24.63 6.90
C GLU A 363 -6.07 25.62 5.98
N TRP A 364 -6.13 25.41 4.66
CA TRP A 364 -5.43 26.25 3.69
C TRP A 364 -6.33 27.30 3.01
N SER A 365 -7.62 27.38 3.36
CA SER A 365 -8.61 28.27 2.75
C SER A 365 -8.16 29.72 2.72
N ALA A 366 -7.75 30.26 3.87
CA ALA A 366 -7.29 31.65 4.01
C ALA A 366 -6.04 31.96 3.16
N ARG A 367 -5.17 30.97 2.94
CA ARG A 367 -3.92 31.13 2.17
C ARG A 367 -4.13 30.96 0.69
N CYS A 368 -5.02 30.05 0.29
CA CYS A 368 -5.24 29.66 -1.10
C CYS A 368 -6.47 30.37 -1.73
N GLY A 369 -7.33 31.01 -0.90
CA GLY A 369 -8.44 31.83 -1.38
C GLY A 369 -9.66 31.06 -1.85
N TYR A 370 -9.86 29.82 -1.38
CA TYR A 370 -11.09 29.06 -1.60
C TYR A 370 -12.01 29.16 -0.36
N GLY A 371 -13.31 28.85 -0.52
CA GLY A 371 -14.32 28.98 0.51
C GLY A 371 -15.09 27.70 0.80
N GLU A 372 -16.09 27.81 1.68
CA GLU A 372 -16.92 26.68 2.13
C GLU A 372 -17.64 25.96 0.96
N ASP A 373 -18.03 26.69 -0.10
CA ASP A 373 -18.64 26.08 -1.27
C ASP A 373 -17.68 25.15 -2.03
N ASP A 374 -16.40 25.56 -2.15
CA ASP A 374 -15.34 24.75 -2.76
C ASP A 374 -15.03 23.52 -1.92
N GLU A 375 -14.99 23.66 -0.59
CA GLU A 375 -14.79 22.58 0.36
C GLU A 375 -15.93 21.54 0.29
N ALA A 376 -17.18 22.02 0.27
CA ALA A 376 -18.34 21.16 0.12
C ALA A 376 -18.37 20.42 -1.22
N GLU A 377 -17.94 21.08 -2.30
CA GLU A 377 -17.80 20.45 -3.61
C GLU A 377 -16.69 19.39 -3.60
N ALA A 378 -15.54 19.68 -2.97
CA ALA A 378 -14.45 18.71 -2.82
C ALA A 378 -14.91 17.48 -2.01
N LEU A 379 -15.61 17.67 -0.89
CA LEU A 379 -16.18 16.57 -0.10
C LEU A 379 -17.11 15.67 -0.94
N ARG A 380 -17.98 16.28 -1.77
CA ARG A 380 -18.87 15.54 -2.67
C ARG A 380 -18.11 14.82 -3.77
N ARG A 381 -17.20 15.53 -4.47
CA ARG A 381 -16.40 14.99 -5.60
C ARG A 381 -15.60 13.76 -5.19
N PHE A 382 -15.06 13.77 -3.98
CA PHE A 382 -14.20 12.67 -3.46
C PHE A 382 -14.98 11.64 -2.61
N GLY A 383 -16.29 11.80 -2.44
CA GLY A 383 -17.14 10.88 -1.67
C GLY A 383 -16.83 10.88 -0.17
N LEU A 384 -16.38 12.03 0.36
CA LEU A 384 -15.98 12.19 1.78
C LEU A 384 -17.04 12.90 2.63
N ALA A 385 -18.18 13.30 2.06
CA ALA A 385 -19.19 14.09 2.75
C ALA A 385 -19.71 13.43 4.04
N GLN A 386 -19.89 12.10 4.04
CA GLN A 386 -20.32 11.35 5.22
C GLN A 386 -19.22 11.17 6.28
N HIS A 387 -17.99 11.49 5.96
CA HIS A 387 -16.81 11.39 6.83
C HIS A 387 -16.31 12.75 7.32
N ALA A 388 -17.03 13.84 7.02
CA ALA A 388 -16.59 15.22 7.27
C ALA A 388 -16.19 15.51 8.74
N SER A 389 -16.90 14.87 9.70
CA SER A 389 -16.62 15.00 11.13
C SER A 389 -15.68 13.94 11.71
N GLN A 390 -15.19 13.01 10.92
CA GLN A 390 -14.28 11.97 11.38
C GLN A 390 -12.84 12.48 11.41
N HIS A 391 -12.04 11.91 12.30
CA HIS A 391 -10.61 12.18 12.33
C HIS A 391 -9.94 11.59 11.09
N PRO A 392 -9.03 12.30 10.39
CA PRO A 392 -8.38 11.84 9.18
C PRO A 392 -7.68 10.49 9.31
N TYR A 393 -7.15 10.15 10.48
CA TYR A 393 -6.47 8.88 10.74
C TYR A 393 -7.42 7.69 10.91
N ASP A 394 -8.72 7.93 11.15
CA ASP A 394 -9.75 6.89 11.23
C ASP A 394 -10.30 6.49 9.84
N LEU A 395 -9.93 7.24 8.81
CA LEU A 395 -10.26 6.92 7.43
C LEU A 395 -9.49 5.70 6.92
N SER A 396 -10.10 4.94 6.01
CA SER A 396 -9.36 3.91 5.27
C SER A 396 -8.24 4.52 4.41
N GLY A 397 -7.23 3.73 4.03
CA GLY A 397 -6.12 4.20 3.20
C GLY A 397 -6.57 4.89 1.91
N GLY A 398 -7.58 4.33 1.21
CA GLY A 398 -8.16 4.95 0.02
C GLY A 398 -8.88 6.26 0.30
N GLN A 399 -9.57 6.38 1.44
CA GLN A 399 -10.22 7.63 1.85
C GLN A 399 -9.20 8.68 2.26
N GLN A 400 -8.11 8.30 2.95
CA GLN A 400 -6.99 9.20 3.27
C GLN A 400 -6.35 9.74 1.99
N GLN A 401 -6.15 8.89 1.00
CA GLN A 401 -5.63 9.29 -0.31
C GLN A 401 -6.57 10.28 -1.02
N LYS A 402 -7.89 10.01 -1.01
CA LYS A 402 -8.90 10.92 -1.55
C LYS A 402 -8.92 12.26 -0.82
N LEU A 403 -8.76 12.26 0.50
CA LEU A 403 -8.63 13.50 1.29
C LEU A 403 -7.38 14.29 0.89
N ALA A 404 -6.23 13.63 0.74
CA ALA A 404 -5.00 14.28 0.29
C ALA A 404 -5.17 14.90 -1.11
N PHE A 405 -5.78 14.18 -2.07
CA PHE A 405 -6.11 14.74 -3.39
C PHE A 405 -7.04 15.95 -3.27
N ALA A 406 -8.13 15.85 -2.49
CA ALA A 406 -9.08 16.95 -2.29
C ALA A 406 -8.36 18.19 -1.75
N LYS A 407 -7.54 18.04 -0.71
CA LYS A 407 -6.76 19.12 -0.09
C LYS A 407 -5.80 19.79 -1.10
N LEU A 408 -5.08 18.98 -1.90
CA LEU A 408 -4.17 19.53 -2.93
C LEU A 408 -4.90 20.25 -4.05
N LEU A 409 -6.07 19.75 -4.45
CA LEU A 409 -6.84 20.37 -5.54
C LEU A 409 -7.42 21.72 -5.17
N LEU A 410 -7.82 21.90 -3.92
CA LEU A 410 -8.30 23.19 -3.39
C LEU A 410 -7.23 24.27 -3.45
N THR A 411 -5.94 23.94 -3.48
CA THR A 411 -4.86 24.92 -3.66
C THR A 411 -4.86 25.60 -5.03
N GLY A 412 -5.58 25.08 -6.02
CA GLY A 412 -5.56 25.58 -7.39
C GLY A 412 -4.25 25.36 -8.16
N ALA A 413 -3.34 24.51 -7.64
CA ALA A 413 -2.02 24.28 -8.20
C ALA A 413 -2.06 23.81 -9.66
N GLN A 414 -1.21 24.43 -10.51
CA GLN A 414 -1.05 24.07 -11.93
C GLN A 414 -0.06 22.93 -12.14
N LEU A 415 0.81 22.66 -11.15
CA LEU A 415 1.78 21.57 -11.15
C LEU A 415 1.61 20.74 -9.89
N LEU A 416 1.37 19.48 -10.08
CA LEU A 416 1.21 18.51 -8.98
C LEU A 416 2.35 17.51 -9.02
N PHE A 417 3.00 17.34 -7.88
CA PHE A 417 3.98 16.28 -7.63
C PHE A 417 3.35 15.22 -6.75
N LEU A 418 3.32 13.96 -7.20
CA LEU A 418 2.69 12.85 -6.49
C LEU A 418 3.74 11.77 -6.23
N ASP A 419 4.02 11.49 -4.97
CA ASP A 419 4.98 10.45 -4.58
C ASP A 419 4.22 9.18 -4.16
N GLU A 420 4.24 8.15 -5.02
CA GLU A 420 3.59 6.84 -4.83
C GLU A 420 2.08 6.93 -4.48
N PRO A 421 1.26 7.61 -5.32
CA PRO A 421 -0.13 7.91 -4.97
C PRO A 421 -1.07 6.70 -4.90
N THR A 422 -0.65 5.53 -5.39
CA THR A 422 -1.43 4.28 -5.35
C THR A 422 -0.94 3.28 -4.30
N LYS A 423 0.08 3.66 -3.53
CA LYS A 423 0.71 2.75 -2.56
C LYS A 423 -0.28 2.27 -1.50
N GLY A 424 -0.44 0.95 -1.41
CA GLY A 424 -1.33 0.33 -0.42
C GLY A 424 -2.83 0.50 -0.71
N LEU A 425 -3.20 0.94 -1.90
CA LEU A 425 -4.59 1.01 -2.35
C LEU A 425 -5.04 -0.31 -2.99
N ASP A 426 -6.32 -0.61 -2.85
CA ASP A 426 -6.96 -1.69 -3.59
C ASP A 426 -7.19 -1.29 -5.07
N PRO A 427 -7.46 -2.25 -5.97
CA PRO A 427 -7.64 -1.98 -7.40
C PRO A 427 -8.73 -0.95 -7.72
N ALA A 428 -9.82 -0.89 -6.95
CA ALA A 428 -10.88 0.09 -7.17
C ALA A 428 -10.41 1.51 -6.80
N SER A 429 -9.70 1.64 -5.67
CA SER A 429 -9.10 2.92 -5.25
C SER A 429 -7.98 3.37 -6.19
N CYS A 430 -7.19 2.43 -6.76
CA CYS A 430 -6.19 2.73 -7.81
C CYS A 430 -6.86 3.26 -9.08
N ALA A 431 -7.97 2.64 -9.51
CA ALA A 431 -8.74 3.11 -10.66
C ALA A 431 -9.34 4.52 -10.41
N ASP A 432 -9.81 4.81 -9.20
CA ASP A 432 -10.25 6.15 -8.79
C ASP A 432 -9.11 7.17 -8.89
N ALA A 433 -7.93 6.86 -8.34
CA ALA A 433 -6.75 7.71 -8.42
C ALA A 433 -6.33 7.97 -9.88
N SER A 434 -6.39 6.94 -10.73
CA SER A 434 -6.09 7.05 -12.16
C SER A 434 -7.06 8.03 -12.86
N ARG A 435 -8.37 7.91 -12.59
CA ARG A 435 -9.39 8.82 -13.15
C ARG A 435 -9.17 10.26 -12.69
N ILE A 436 -8.83 10.46 -11.41
CA ILE A 436 -8.52 11.79 -10.87
C ILE A 436 -7.32 12.39 -11.60
N VAL A 437 -6.19 11.67 -11.69
CA VAL A 437 -4.97 12.16 -12.34
C VAL A 437 -5.21 12.48 -13.81
N ARG A 438 -5.95 11.64 -14.54
CA ARG A 438 -6.30 11.92 -15.94
C ARG A 438 -7.20 13.15 -16.09
N ALA A 439 -8.24 13.30 -15.25
CA ALA A 439 -9.12 14.47 -15.28
C ALA A 439 -8.33 15.76 -15.05
N LEU A 440 -7.37 15.77 -14.12
CA LEU A 440 -6.49 16.93 -13.87
C LEU A 440 -5.64 17.30 -15.09
N ALA A 441 -5.10 16.31 -15.77
CA ALA A 441 -4.33 16.54 -16.98
C ALA A 441 -5.21 17.03 -18.15
N ASP A 442 -6.45 16.57 -18.23
CA ASP A 442 -7.43 17.04 -19.23
C ASP A 442 -7.92 18.47 -18.93
N GLU A 443 -7.89 18.89 -17.66
CA GLU A 443 -8.07 20.29 -17.22
C GLU A 443 -6.84 21.18 -17.52
N GLY A 444 -5.76 20.63 -18.10
CA GLY A 444 -4.54 21.34 -18.46
C GLY A 444 -3.49 21.44 -17.35
N ARG A 445 -3.69 20.77 -16.20
CA ARG A 445 -2.70 20.73 -15.12
C ARG A 445 -1.55 19.78 -15.49
N THR A 446 -0.37 20.12 -15.02
CA THR A 446 0.83 19.28 -15.17
C THR A 446 0.97 18.36 -13.97
N VAL A 447 1.22 17.09 -14.17
CA VAL A 447 1.39 16.11 -13.09
C VAL A 447 2.72 15.39 -13.27
N VAL A 448 3.53 15.35 -12.22
CA VAL A 448 4.71 14.47 -12.13
C VAL A 448 4.42 13.42 -11.07
N VAL A 449 4.43 12.15 -11.48
CA VAL A 449 4.13 11.05 -10.57
C VAL A 449 5.33 10.11 -10.43
N VAL A 450 5.73 9.84 -9.19
CA VAL A 450 6.64 8.74 -8.86
C VAL A 450 5.78 7.53 -8.56
N THR A 451 6.03 6.41 -9.21
CA THR A 451 5.30 5.18 -8.93
C THR A 451 6.10 3.93 -9.32
N HIS A 452 5.84 2.84 -8.61
CA HIS A 452 6.22 1.49 -9.00
C HIS A 452 5.02 0.68 -9.56
N ASP A 453 3.83 1.24 -9.48
CA ASP A 453 2.61 0.69 -10.07
C ASP A 453 2.61 0.96 -11.58
N LEU A 454 2.98 -0.08 -12.35
CA LEU A 454 3.14 0.03 -13.80
C LEU A 454 1.78 0.10 -14.50
N ASP A 455 0.74 -0.50 -13.93
CA ASP A 455 -0.62 -0.46 -14.46
C ASP A 455 -1.19 0.96 -14.33
N PHE A 456 -0.98 1.59 -13.17
CA PHE A 456 -1.33 2.99 -12.95
C PHE A 456 -0.56 3.92 -13.91
N ALA A 457 0.75 3.72 -14.06
CA ALA A 457 1.57 4.51 -14.97
C ALA A 457 1.14 4.34 -16.43
N LEU A 458 0.85 3.11 -16.87
CA LEU A 458 0.34 2.84 -18.23
C LEU A 458 -0.96 3.61 -18.51
N VAL A 459 -1.90 3.59 -17.57
CA VAL A 459 -3.23 4.23 -17.75
C VAL A 459 -3.13 5.75 -17.69
N THR A 460 -2.26 6.31 -16.83
CA THR A 460 -2.25 7.74 -16.53
C THR A 460 -1.18 8.52 -17.27
N ALA A 461 0.01 7.96 -17.51
CA ALA A 461 1.13 8.73 -18.03
C ALA A 461 1.03 9.02 -19.53
N ASP A 462 1.50 10.19 -19.93
CA ASP A 462 1.78 10.57 -21.32
C ASP A 462 3.23 10.22 -21.69
N GLU A 463 4.18 10.46 -20.77
CA GLU A 463 5.61 10.13 -20.88
C GLU A 463 6.11 9.43 -19.63
N VAL A 464 7.08 8.53 -19.79
CA VAL A 464 7.74 7.79 -18.70
C VAL A 464 9.23 8.02 -18.75
N SER A 465 9.83 8.42 -17.63
CA SER A 465 11.28 8.40 -17.44
C SER A 465 11.67 7.25 -16.52
N MET A 466 12.58 6.39 -16.99
CA MET A 466 13.15 5.32 -16.18
C MET A 466 14.43 5.80 -15.51
N LEU A 467 14.48 5.68 -14.19
CA LEU A 467 15.65 6.01 -13.39
C LEU A 467 16.42 4.74 -13.03
N PHE A 468 17.73 4.80 -13.20
CA PHE A 468 18.65 3.74 -12.84
C PHE A 468 19.95 4.33 -12.30
N ASP A 469 20.43 3.87 -11.15
CA ASP A 469 21.68 4.29 -10.49
C ASP A 469 21.87 5.82 -10.36
N GLY A 470 20.80 6.55 -10.12
CA GLY A 470 20.81 8.02 -9.98
C GLY A 470 20.82 8.80 -11.28
N GLU A 471 20.67 8.15 -12.42
CA GLU A 471 20.63 8.74 -13.76
C GLU A 471 19.29 8.46 -14.44
N THR A 472 18.94 9.23 -15.49
CA THR A 472 17.82 8.92 -16.38
C THR A 472 18.29 7.96 -17.47
N ALA A 473 17.83 6.71 -17.42
CA ALA A 473 18.16 5.70 -18.41
C ALA A 473 17.46 5.94 -19.76
N CYS A 474 16.18 6.29 -19.74
CA CYS A 474 15.41 6.69 -20.92
C CYS A 474 14.22 7.57 -20.53
N THR A 475 13.70 8.32 -21.52
CA THR A 475 12.39 8.99 -21.43
C THR A 475 11.67 8.73 -22.73
N GLU A 476 10.51 8.08 -22.64
CA GLU A 476 9.74 7.63 -23.79
C GLU A 476 8.25 7.89 -23.57
N PRO A 477 7.43 7.98 -24.65
CA PRO A 477 5.98 7.91 -24.53
C PRO A 477 5.56 6.63 -23.80
N ALA A 478 4.56 6.70 -22.93
CA ALA A 478 4.20 5.57 -22.07
C ALA A 478 3.89 4.30 -22.86
N GLU A 479 3.19 4.39 -23.99
CA GLU A 479 2.87 3.23 -24.83
C GLU A 479 4.14 2.55 -25.39
N GLU A 480 5.11 3.32 -25.86
CA GLU A 480 6.37 2.81 -26.40
C GLU A 480 7.23 2.22 -25.31
N PHE A 481 7.30 2.88 -24.14
CA PHE A 481 8.03 2.41 -22.99
C PHE A 481 7.57 1.02 -22.55
N PHE A 482 6.27 0.85 -22.31
CA PHE A 482 5.72 -0.44 -21.82
C PHE A 482 5.70 -1.54 -22.89
N ALA A 483 5.60 -1.19 -24.17
CA ALA A 483 5.67 -2.16 -25.26
C ALA A 483 7.09 -2.73 -25.45
N ASN A 484 8.12 -1.90 -25.30
CA ASN A 484 9.50 -2.25 -25.62
C ASN A 484 10.28 -2.77 -24.39
N ASN A 485 9.76 -2.58 -23.17
CA ASN A 485 10.48 -2.95 -21.96
C ASN A 485 10.30 -4.44 -21.63
N LEU A 486 11.38 -5.09 -21.20
CA LEU A 486 11.34 -6.52 -20.84
C LEU A 486 10.87 -6.75 -19.41
N VAL A 487 11.29 -5.88 -18.47
CA VAL A 487 11.07 -6.03 -17.02
C VAL A 487 9.94 -5.14 -16.54
N TYR A 488 9.89 -3.90 -17.01
CA TYR A 488 8.83 -2.94 -16.68
C TYR A 488 7.63 -3.17 -17.62
N ARG A 489 6.91 -4.26 -17.38
CA ARG A 489 5.68 -4.59 -18.11
C ARG A 489 4.51 -4.56 -17.13
N PRO A 490 3.41 -3.88 -17.50
CA PRO A 490 2.16 -3.95 -16.74
C PRO A 490 1.67 -5.39 -16.65
N ASN A 491 0.94 -5.72 -15.59
CA ASN A 491 0.30 -7.04 -15.45
C ASN A 491 -0.76 -7.26 -16.54
N ALA A 492 -1.10 -8.51 -16.82
CA ALA A 492 -2.07 -8.86 -17.89
C ALA A 492 -3.44 -8.19 -17.69
N HIS A 493 -3.80 -7.80 -16.48
CA HIS A 493 -5.03 -7.05 -16.17
C HIS A 493 -5.07 -5.62 -16.71
N ALA A 494 -3.94 -4.95 -16.91
CA ALA A 494 -3.92 -3.63 -17.54
C ALA A 494 -4.38 -3.68 -19.00
N ARG A 495 -4.26 -4.85 -19.65
CA ARG A 495 -4.81 -5.09 -21.00
C ARG A 495 -6.33 -5.14 -21.02
N LEU A 496 -6.99 -5.33 -19.87
CA LEU A 496 -8.46 -5.30 -19.73
C LEU A 496 -9.00 -3.88 -19.53
N PHE A 497 -8.14 -2.90 -19.22
CA PHE A 497 -8.53 -1.49 -19.08
C PHE A 497 -8.21 -0.62 -20.30
N GLY A 498 -7.66 -1.17 -21.33
CA GLY A 498 -7.41 -0.51 -22.60
C GLY A 498 -6.85 -1.50 -23.62
N GLU A 499 -7.68 -1.98 -24.52
CA GLU A 499 -7.17 -2.57 -25.74
C GLU A 499 -6.35 -1.49 -26.47
N VAL A 500 -5.05 -1.78 -26.66
CA VAL A 500 -4.19 -1.14 -27.65
C VAL A 500 -4.59 -1.64 -29.02
#